data_605770a006be13067da889e5424e51ea
#
_entry.id   605770a006be13067da889e5424e51ea
#
_cell.length_a   1.000
_cell.length_b   1.000
_cell.length_c   1.000
_cell.angle_alpha   90.00
_cell.angle_beta   90.00
_cell.angle_gamma   90.00
#
_symmetry.space_group_name_H-M   'P 1'
#
loop_
_entity.id
_entity.type
_entity.pdbx_description
1 polymer ?
#
loop_
_entity_poly.entity_id
_entity_poly.type
_entity_poly.pdbx_seq_one_letter_code
_entity_poly.pdbx_strand_id
1 'polypeptide(L)'
;VYIYFLKKVLKATGFMLKKKILVAPLNWGLGHATRCIPIINALISDGFEPVLASDGAALALLKKEFPNLAFHELPSYNITYSKKGALFQFKMLLESPKLLKSIYAEQKALKKILKTAKFHGIISDNRMGIRSTTIPSVFITHQLNVLSGSTTKFSSKLHRRYIKKFDECWVPDLEGSQNLSGKLGHLKNSTLRIKYLGPLSRFNKQLLPKTYDLLAMVSGPEPQREMLEDIFKVELKHFKGNVLLIKGKIENKQTIEKDGNLTIYNYMMGKELEDAFNQSDLVISRSGYTTLMDVAKLGKPAFFIPTPGQFEQKYLAKRLKKMKLAPACKQHKFKVEKLKQVPNYDGLGHLGNQWVNFSDFFKLF
;
A
#
# COMPACT_ATOMS: atom_id res chain seq x y z
N VAL A 1 1.04 -31.72 41.78
CA VAL A 1 0.39 -30.64 42.51
C VAL A 1 1.01 -29.29 42.12
N TYR A 2 2.36 -29.14 42.10
CA TYR A 2 3.04 -27.87 41.80
C TYR A 2 2.78 -27.35 40.36
N ILE A 3 2.78 -28.26 39.36
CA ILE A 3 2.51 -27.92 37.95
C ILE A 3 1.03 -27.52 37.74
N TYR A 4 0.11 -28.10 38.50
CA TYR A 4 -1.30 -27.76 38.44
C TYR A 4 -1.59 -26.37 39.06
N PHE A 5 -0.89 -26.05 40.15
CA PHE A 5 -0.95 -24.75 40.83
C PHE A 5 -0.35 -23.64 39.95
N LEU A 6 0.81 -23.89 39.32
CA LEU A 6 1.43 -22.95 38.34
C LEU A 6 0.51 -22.69 37.13
N LYS A 7 -0.14 -23.72 36.60
CA LYS A 7 -1.13 -23.55 35.52
C LYS A 7 -2.36 -22.75 35.95
N LYS A 8 -2.79 -22.88 37.20
CA LYS A 8 -3.93 -22.15 37.75
C LYS A 8 -3.56 -20.70 38.08
N VAL A 9 -2.37 -20.42 38.56
CA VAL A 9 -1.82 -19.08 38.80
C VAL A 9 -1.58 -18.35 37.46
N LEU A 10 -0.98 -19.02 36.47
CA LEU A 10 -0.79 -18.47 35.14
C LEU A 10 -2.14 -18.17 34.42
N LYS A 11 -3.17 -18.95 34.72
CA LYS A 11 -4.54 -18.68 34.22
C LYS A 11 -5.23 -17.53 34.95
N ALA A 12 -4.91 -17.32 36.22
CA ALA A 12 -5.45 -16.24 37.04
C ALA A 12 -4.74 -14.89 36.82
N THR A 13 -3.47 -14.91 36.38
CA THR A 13 -2.66 -13.70 36.09
C THR A 13 -2.81 -13.19 34.66
N GLY A 14 -3.67 -13.79 33.83
CA GLY A 14 -3.95 -13.29 32.48
C GLY A 14 -2.74 -13.36 31.51
N PHE A 15 -1.66 -14.06 31.85
CA PHE A 15 -0.50 -14.26 30.99
C PHE A 15 -0.77 -15.38 29.98
N MET A 16 -1.83 -15.24 29.17
CA MET A 16 -1.91 -16.04 27.96
C MET A 16 -0.82 -15.53 27.02
N LEU A 17 0.16 -16.40 26.70
CA LEU A 17 1.17 -16.14 25.68
C LEU A 17 0.45 -15.69 24.39
N LYS A 18 0.62 -14.42 24.03
CA LYS A 18 0.00 -13.87 22.83
C LYS A 18 0.46 -14.66 21.61
N LYS A 19 -0.46 -14.97 20.71
CA LYS A 19 -0.12 -15.63 19.45
C LYS A 19 0.70 -14.67 18.57
N LYS A 20 1.92 -15.10 18.17
CA LYS A 20 2.80 -14.30 17.32
C LYS A 20 2.43 -14.45 15.86
N ILE A 21 2.25 -13.30 15.17
CA ILE A 21 1.95 -13.23 13.74
C ILE A 21 3.07 -12.48 13.03
N LEU A 22 3.71 -13.13 12.06
CA LEU A 22 4.73 -12.49 11.23
C LEU A 22 4.05 -11.64 10.15
N VAL A 23 4.31 -10.34 10.09
CA VAL A 23 3.77 -9.43 9.08
C VAL A 23 4.90 -8.94 8.18
N ALA A 24 4.83 -9.30 6.90
CA ALA A 24 5.94 -9.15 5.97
C ALA A 24 5.57 -8.39 4.69
N PRO A 25 5.54 -7.04 4.70
CA PRO A 25 5.35 -6.25 3.48
C PRO A 25 6.59 -6.23 2.59
N LEU A 26 6.37 -6.17 1.28
CA LEU A 26 7.41 -5.97 0.28
C LEU A 26 7.92 -4.52 0.31
N ASN A 27 9.23 -4.34 0.22
CA ASN A 27 9.86 -3.04 0.07
C ASN A 27 9.89 -2.62 -1.42
N TRP A 28 8.72 -2.33 -1.97
CA TRP A 28 8.58 -1.79 -3.31
C TRP A 28 7.75 -0.51 -3.28
N GLY A 29 8.41 0.56 -2.83
CA GLY A 29 7.74 1.77 -2.37
C GLY A 29 7.08 1.59 -1.00
N LEU A 30 6.61 2.67 -0.40
CA LEU A 30 6.04 2.65 0.95
C LEU A 30 4.62 2.08 1.01
N GLY A 31 3.93 1.95 -0.11
CA GLY A 31 2.52 1.55 -0.18
C GLY A 31 2.21 0.19 0.46
N HIS A 32 3.13 -0.78 0.36
CA HIS A 32 2.97 -2.09 1.00
C HIS A 32 3.07 -1.99 2.54
N ALA A 33 4.07 -1.26 3.02
CA ALA A 33 4.24 -1.04 4.46
C ALA A 33 3.06 -0.25 5.05
N THR A 34 2.64 0.83 4.39
CA THR A 34 1.55 1.69 4.89
C THR A 34 0.21 0.97 4.97
N ARG A 35 -0.13 0.11 4.00
CA ARG A 35 -1.37 -0.66 4.06
C ARG A 35 -1.34 -1.82 5.06
N CYS A 36 -0.16 -2.24 5.54
CA CYS A 36 -0.06 -3.20 6.64
C CYS A 36 -0.30 -2.55 8.01
N ILE A 37 -0.17 -1.24 8.16
CA ILE A 37 -0.39 -0.53 9.44
C ILE A 37 -1.78 -0.81 10.03
N PRO A 38 -2.91 -0.66 9.32
CA PRO A 38 -4.22 -0.99 9.87
C PRO A 38 -4.37 -2.47 10.25
N ILE A 39 -3.73 -3.39 9.54
CA ILE A 39 -3.74 -4.82 9.87
C ILE A 39 -2.95 -5.07 11.16
N ILE A 40 -1.78 -4.45 11.32
CA ILE A 40 -0.95 -4.57 12.53
C ILE A 40 -1.70 -4.02 13.74
N ASN A 41 -2.35 -2.85 13.61
CA ASN A 41 -3.17 -2.28 14.67
C ASN A 41 -4.34 -3.19 15.06
N ALA A 42 -5.03 -3.78 14.08
CA ALA A 42 -6.10 -4.73 14.32
C ALA A 42 -5.61 -6.00 15.02
N LEU A 43 -4.46 -6.55 14.63
CA LEU A 43 -3.83 -7.69 15.32
C LEU A 43 -3.54 -7.37 16.80
N ILE A 44 -2.97 -6.18 17.08
CA ILE A 44 -2.69 -5.73 18.46
C ILE A 44 -4.00 -5.63 19.24
N SER A 45 -5.04 -5.02 18.66
CA SER A 45 -6.36 -4.85 19.29
C SER A 45 -7.03 -6.19 19.60
N ASP A 46 -6.85 -7.19 18.74
CA ASP A 46 -7.38 -8.56 18.91
C ASP A 46 -6.50 -9.44 19.81
N GLY A 47 -5.47 -8.86 20.48
CA GLY A 47 -4.64 -9.56 21.44
C GLY A 47 -3.52 -10.40 20.85
N PHE A 48 -3.22 -10.30 19.56
CA PHE A 48 -2.04 -10.91 18.95
C PHE A 48 -0.76 -10.11 19.22
N GLU A 49 0.39 -10.74 19.00
CA GLU A 49 1.72 -10.11 19.01
C GLU A 49 2.29 -10.08 17.58
N PRO A 50 2.14 -8.96 16.85
CA PRO A 50 2.75 -8.84 15.53
C PRO A 50 4.27 -8.77 15.64
N VAL A 51 4.95 -9.46 14.71
CA VAL A 51 6.39 -9.37 14.50
C VAL A 51 6.64 -8.87 13.09
N LEU A 52 7.38 -7.79 12.96
CA LEU A 52 7.61 -7.13 11.67
C LEU A 52 8.70 -7.87 10.89
N ALA A 53 8.55 -8.01 9.57
CA ALA A 53 9.59 -8.58 8.73
C ALA A 53 9.61 -7.89 7.37
N SER A 54 10.63 -7.08 7.10
CA SER A 54 10.78 -6.38 5.82
C SER A 54 12.24 -5.99 5.59
N ASP A 55 12.51 -5.14 4.61
CA ASP A 55 13.82 -4.56 4.33
C ASP A 55 13.71 -3.06 4.02
N GLY A 56 14.84 -2.37 4.02
CA GLY A 56 14.98 -1.00 3.55
C GLY A 56 13.97 -0.01 4.12
N ALA A 57 13.43 0.85 3.26
CA ALA A 57 12.53 1.93 3.65
C ALA A 57 11.20 1.44 4.25
N ALA A 58 10.70 0.29 3.81
CA ALA A 58 9.47 -0.31 4.34
C ALA A 58 9.68 -0.75 5.81
N LEU A 59 10.81 -1.40 6.13
CA LEU A 59 11.12 -1.77 7.51
C LEU A 59 11.36 -0.53 8.38
N ALA A 60 12.10 0.46 7.87
CA ALA A 60 12.37 1.71 8.60
C ALA A 60 11.07 2.45 8.97
N LEU A 61 10.10 2.52 8.04
CA LEU A 61 8.79 3.09 8.30
C LEU A 61 8.05 2.32 9.42
N LEU A 62 7.98 1.00 9.31
CA LEU A 62 7.24 0.18 10.29
C LEU A 62 7.88 0.22 11.68
N LYS A 63 9.21 0.27 11.78
CA LYS A 63 9.92 0.45 13.06
C LYS A 63 9.61 1.81 13.70
N LYS A 64 9.48 2.87 12.90
CA LYS A 64 9.09 4.19 13.39
C LYS A 64 7.63 4.22 13.86
N GLU A 65 6.73 3.54 13.15
CA GLU A 65 5.31 3.45 13.50
C GLU A 65 5.06 2.54 14.72
N PHE A 66 5.84 1.47 14.86
CA PHE A 66 5.70 0.46 15.92
C PHE A 66 7.05 0.21 16.63
N PRO A 67 7.57 1.17 17.39
CA PRO A 67 8.91 1.10 18.00
C PRO A 67 9.07 -0.05 19.01
N ASN A 68 7.98 -0.55 19.56
CA ASN A 68 7.99 -1.61 20.58
C ASN A 68 7.79 -3.02 20.01
N LEU A 69 7.55 -3.17 18.71
CA LEU A 69 7.39 -4.48 18.09
C LEU A 69 8.75 -5.08 17.70
N ALA A 70 8.88 -6.39 17.92
CA ALA A 70 10.03 -7.15 17.42
C ALA A 70 10.05 -7.13 15.89
N PHE A 71 11.25 -7.18 15.30
CA PHE A 71 11.42 -7.17 13.86
C PHE A 71 12.54 -8.08 13.37
N HIS A 72 12.45 -8.47 12.11
CA HIS A 72 13.48 -9.18 11.37
C HIS A 72 13.74 -8.48 10.04
N GLU A 73 15.00 -8.41 9.65
CA GLU A 73 15.36 -7.93 8.32
C GLU A 73 15.31 -9.08 7.31
N LEU A 74 14.65 -8.84 6.18
CA LEU A 74 14.50 -9.79 5.09
C LEU A 74 15.40 -9.43 3.91
N PRO A 75 15.76 -10.42 3.06
CA PRO A 75 16.48 -10.15 1.83
C PRO A 75 15.73 -9.17 0.93
N SER A 76 16.46 -8.22 0.31
CA SER A 76 15.92 -7.27 -0.64
C SER A 76 15.74 -7.90 -2.02
N TYR A 77 14.66 -7.51 -2.72
CA TYR A 77 14.43 -7.88 -4.11
C TYR A 77 15.31 -7.11 -5.09
N ASN A 78 15.91 -5.97 -4.68
CA ASN A 78 16.77 -5.11 -5.50
C ASN A 78 16.20 -4.82 -6.90
N ILE A 79 14.89 -4.55 -6.97
CA ILE A 79 14.19 -4.28 -8.23
C ILE A 79 14.54 -2.87 -8.68
N THR A 80 15.16 -2.76 -9.86
CA THR A 80 15.50 -1.47 -10.48
C THR A 80 14.50 -1.12 -11.58
N TYR A 81 13.99 0.12 -11.55
CA TYR A 81 13.11 0.60 -12.60
C TYR A 81 13.88 0.91 -13.90
N SER A 82 13.30 0.56 -15.04
CA SER A 82 13.81 0.99 -16.35
C SER A 82 13.41 2.44 -16.63
N LYS A 83 14.35 3.26 -17.10
CA LYS A 83 14.09 4.65 -17.53
C LYS A 83 13.13 4.73 -18.74
N LYS A 84 13.04 3.67 -19.58
CA LYS A 84 12.17 3.61 -20.76
C LYS A 84 11.08 2.54 -20.59
N GLY A 85 9.81 2.95 -20.54
CA GLY A 85 8.66 2.07 -20.28
C GLY A 85 8.47 0.91 -21.28
N ALA A 86 8.96 1.02 -22.53
CA ALA A 86 8.90 -0.05 -23.53
C ALA A 86 9.84 -1.23 -23.23
N LEU A 87 10.97 -0.97 -22.55
CA LEU A 87 11.94 -2.00 -22.18
C LEU A 87 11.57 -2.72 -20.87
N PHE A 88 10.54 -2.26 -20.14
CA PHE A 88 10.11 -2.86 -18.88
C PHE A 88 9.68 -4.34 -19.04
N GLN A 89 9.03 -4.68 -20.16
CA GLN A 89 8.56 -6.03 -20.42
C GLN A 89 9.71 -7.01 -20.66
N PHE A 90 10.74 -6.58 -21.42
CA PHE A 90 11.93 -7.39 -21.69
C PHE A 90 12.77 -7.58 -20.43
N LYS A 91 12.86 -6.54 -19.61
CA LYS A 91 13.60 -6.57 -18.33
C LYS A 91 12.95 -7.52 -17.32
N MET A 92 11.61 -7.58 -17.26
CA MET A 92 10.89 -8.51 -16.36
C MET A 92 11.13 -9.99 -16.71
N LEU A 93 11.28 -10.33 -17.99
CA LEU A 93 11.66 -11.68 -18.44
C LEU A 93 13.11 -12.00 -18.07
N LEU A 94 14.02 -11.05 -18.25
CA LEU A 94 15.44 -11.20 -17.90
C LEU A 94 15.68 -11.21 -16.38
N GLU A 95 14.80 -10.61 -15.58
CA GLU A 95 14.86 -10.59 -14.12
C GLU A 95 14.21 -11.82 -13.47
N SER A 96 13.57 -12.72 -14.23
CA SER A 96 12.93 -13.93 -13.68
C SER A 96 13.88 -14.82 -12.85
N PRO A 97 15.17 -15.03 -13.23
CA PRO A 97 16.12 -15.77 -12.37
C PRO A 97 16.44 -15.04 -11.06
N LYS A 98 16.50 -13.69 -11.09
CA LYS A 98 16.73 -12.87 -9.89
C LYS A 98 15.53 -12.96 -8.94
N LEU A 99 14.31 -12.94 -9.48
CA LEU A 99 13.09 -13.12 -8.70
C LEU A 99 13.09 -14.50 -8.00
N LEU A 100 13.43 -15.56 -8.70
CA LEU A 100 13.52 -16.90 -8.10
C LEU A 100 14.58 -16.98 -7.00
N LYS A 101 15.76 -16.37 -7.20
CA LYS A 101 16.79 -16.25 -6.17
C LYS A 101 16.29 -15.50 -4.94
N SER A 102 15.56 -14.38 -5.14
CA SER A 102 14.98 -13.62 -4.04
C SER A 102 13.94 -14.43 -3.26
N ILE A 103 13.05 -15.13 -3.96
CA ILE A 103 12.06 -16.02 -3.32
C ILE A 103 12.75 -17.14 -2.50
N TYR A 104 13.81 -17.73 -3.03
CA TYR A 104 14.59 -18.75 -2.31
C TYR A 104 15.29 -18.15 -1.08
N ALA A 105 15.90 -16.97 -1.22
CA ALA A 105 16.53 -16.27 -0.12
C ALA A 105 15.51 -15.92 0.99
N GLU A 106 14.31 -15.48 0.64
CA GLU A 106 13.21 -15.27 1.59
C GLU A 106 12.83 -16.55 2.34
N GLN A 107 12.68 -17.67 1.62
CA GLN A 107 12.36 -18.96 2.26
C GLN A 107 13.45 -19.39 3.25
N LYS A 108 14.74 -19.16 2.90
CA LYS A 108 15.87 -19.44 3.80
C LYS A 108 15.86 -18.53 5.02
N ALA A 109 15.56 -17.24 4.85
CA ALA A 109 15.42 -16.29 5.94
C ALA A 109 14.25 -16.64 6.85
N LEU A 110 13.07 -16.94 6.28
CA LEU A 110 11.90 -17.38 7.05
C LEU A 110 12.17 -18.61 7.89
N LYS A 111 12.84 -19.63 7.32
CA LYS A 111 13.23 -20.85 8.09
C LYS A 111 14.09 -20.51 9.31
N LYS A 112 14.94 -19.49 9.24
CA LYS A 112 15.73 -19.02 10.39
C LYS A 112 14.83 -18.29 11.39
N ILE A 113 13.95 -17.40 10.93
CA ILE A 113 13.01 -16.65 11.78
C ILE A 113 12.09 -17.60 12.55
N LEU A 114 11.53 -18.62 11.90
CA LEU A 114 10.63 -19.58 12.55
C LEU A 114 11.30 -20.44 13.64
N LYS A 115 12.65 -20.44 13.71
CA LYS A 115 13.40 -21.08 14.81
C LYS A 115 13.56 -20.18 16.04
N THR A 116 13.37 -18.85 15.91
CA THR A 116 13.58 -17.90 17.00
C THR A 116 12.41 -17.86 17.99
N ALA A 117 11.19 -18.17 17.52
CA ALA A 117 9.98 -18.15 18.34
C ALA A 117 8.90 -19.05 17.69
N LYS A 118 7.89 -19.40 18.49
CA LYS A 118 6.67 -20.06 17.99
C LYS A 118 5.76 -19.04 17.34
N PHE A 119 5.64 -19.10 16.00
CA PHE A 119 4.68 -18.31 15.23
C PHE A 119 3.37 -19.09 15.02
N HIS A 120 2.26 -18.35 14.93
CA HIS A 120 0.91 -18.91 14.77
C HIS A 120 0.30 -18.53 13.43
N GLY A 121 0.88 -17.53 12.74
CA GLY A 121 0.45 -17.10 11.43
C GLY A 121 1.49 -16.25 10.71
N ILE A 122 1.35 -16.15 9.39
CA ILE A 122 2.19 -15.35 8.51
C ILE A 122 1.28 -14.54 7.60
N ILE A 123 1.47 -13.23 7.58
CA ILE A 123 0.81 -12.30 6.66
C ILE A 123 1.89 -11.72 5.74
N SER A 124 1.88 -12.13 4.49
CA SER A 124 2.84 -11.72 3.48
C SER A 124 2.20 -10.76 2.48
N ASP A 125 2.66 -9.53 2.43
CA ASP A 125 2.20 -8.58 1.44
C ASP A 125 3.17 -8.54 0.25
N ASN A 126 2.80 -9.23 -0.81
CA ASN A 126 3.55 -9.42 -2.06
C ASN A 126 4.96 -10.04 -1.93
N ARG A 127 5.31 -10.69 -0.80
CA ARG A 127 6.55 -11.46 -0.65
C ARG A 127 6.28 -12.94 -0.90
N MET A 128 6.62 -13.42 -2.09
CA MET A 128 6.25 -14.76 -2.56
C MET A 128 6.94 -15.90 -1.81
N GLY A 129 8.10 -15.64 -1.18
CA GLY A 129 8.86 -16.61 -0.42
C GLY A 129 8.48 -16.70 1.07
N ILE A 130 7.76 -15.71 1.59
CA ILE A 130 7.40 -15.66 3.02
C ILE A 130 6.09 -16.42 3.27
N ARG A 131 6.19 -17.74 3.29
CA ARG A 131 5.11 -18.69 3.59
C ARG A 131 5.65 -19.98 4.20
N SER A 132 4.84 -20.64 5.00
CA SER A 132 5.11 -21.94 5.60
C SER A 132 4.14 -23.00 5.06
N THR A 133 4.48 -24.26 5.24
CA THR A 133 3.58 -25.42 5.03
C THR A 133 3.00 -25.94 6.35
N THR A 134 3.48 -25.43 7.47
CA THR A 134 3.10 -25.89 8.82
C THR A 134 2.43 -24.81 9.66
N ILE A 135 2.43 -23.57 9.18
CA ILE A 135 1.85 -22.41 9.85
C ILE A 135 0.95 -21.71 8.84
N PRO A 136 -0.31 -21.35 9.18
CA PRO A 136 -1.20 -20.62 8.29
C PRO A 136 -0.55 -19.40 7.69
N SER A 137 -0.61 -19.27 6.36
CA SER A 137 0.08 -18.21 5.61
C SER A 137 -0.87 -17.53 4.65
N VAL A 138 -0.98 -16.22 4.76
CA VAL A 138 -1.84 -15.36 3.94
C VAL A 138 -1.00 -14.54 2.98
N PHE A 139 -1.50 -14.36 1.76
CA PHE A 139 -0.91 -13.47 0.76
C PHE A 139 -1.81 -12.26 0.53
N ILE A 140 -1.27 -11.04 0.73
CA ILE A 140 -2.00 -9.80 0.44
C ILE A 140 -1.60 -9.29 -0.92
N THR A 141 -2.57 -9.03 -1.79
CA THR A 141 -2.35 -8.33 -3.05
C THR A 141 -3.64 -7.75 -3.62
N HIS A 142 -3.56 -6.59 -4.24
CA HIS A 142 -4.65 -6.03 -5.07
C HIS A 142 -4.49 -6.39 -6.56
N GLN A 143 -3.47 -7.19 -6.90
CA GLN A 143 -3.17 -7.57 -8.29
C GLN A 143 -3.22 -9.09 -8.46
N LEU A 144 -4.41 -9.67 -8.55
CA LEU A 144 -4.61 -11.04 -9.02
C LEU A 144 -4.30 -11.16 -10.53
N ASN A 145 -4.48 -10.06 -11.26
CA ASN A 145 -4.01 -9.87 -12.63
C ASN A 145 -2.93 -8.80 -12.68
N VAL A 146 -1.71 -9.19 -13.03
CA VAL A 146 -0.56 -8.30 -13.15
C VAL A 146 -0.54 -7.71 -14.55
N LEU A 147 -0.86 -6.42 -14.68
CA LEU A 147 -0.84 -5.72 -15.97
C LEU A 147 0.59 -5.40 -16.40
N SER A 148 1.07 -6.07 -17.42
CA SER A 148 2.42 -5.93 -17.98
C SER A 148 2.41 -5.86 -19.52
N GLY A 149 1.38 -5.28 -20.12
CA GLY A 149 1.24 -5.17 -21.57
C GLY A 149 0.98 -6.51 -22.22
N SER A 150 1.76 -6.89 -23.24
CA SER A 150 1.61 -8.17 -23.98
C SER A 150 1.83 -9.39 -23.10
N THR A 151 2.64 -9.30 -22.04
CA THR A 151 2.95 -10.41 -21.12
C THR A 151 1.94 -10.59 -19.99
N THR A 152 0.87 -9.80 -19.96
CA THR A 152 -0.14 -9.78 -18.86
C THR A 152 -0.70 -11.17 -18.53
N LYS A 153 -1.01 -12.00 -19.52
CA LYS A 153 -1.54 -13.36 -19.32
C LYS A 153 -0.52 -14.25 -18.60
N PHE A 154 0.72 -14.23 -19.08
CA PHE A 154 1.82 -15.03 -18.52
C PHE A 154 2.17 -14.58 -17.10
N SER A 155 2.42 -13.29 -16.89
CA SER A 155 2.73 -12.72 -15.58
C SER A 155 1.63 -13.00 -14.56
N SER A 156 0.36 -12.84 -14.96
CA SER A 156 -0.77 -13.13 -14.10
C SER A 156 -0.88 -14.61 -13.76
N LYS A 157 -0.67 -15.53 -14.71
CA LYS A 157 -0.67 -16.97 -14.47
C LYS A 157 0.43 -17.38 -13.49
N LEU A 158 1.64 -16.85 -13.68
CA LEU A 158 2.77 -17.13 -12.79
C LEU A 158 2.49 -16.59 -11.38
N HIS A 159 2.02 -15.35 -11.26
CA HIS A 159 1.69 -14.73 -9.98
C HIS A 159 0.64 -15.55 -9.22
N ARG A 160 -0.47 -15.91 -9.87
CA ARG A 160 -1.52 -16.75 -9.27
C ARG A 160 -1.02 -18.14 -8.86
N ARG A 161 -0.04 -18.72 -9.59
CA ARG A 161 0.59 -19.99 -9.19
C ARG A 161 1.35 -19.86 -7.85
N TYR A 162 1.95 -18.68 -7.57
CA TYR A 162 2.57 -18.42 -6.27
C TYR A 162 1.51 -18.17 -5.19
N ILE A 163 0.49 -17.37 -5.48
CA ILE A 163 -0.62 -17.12 -4.54
C ILE A 163 -1.28 -18.44 -4.11
N LYS A 164 -1.49 -19.38 -5.03
CA LYS A 164 -2.10 -20.69 -4.74
C LYS A 164 -1.35 -21.51 -3.68
N LYS A 165 -0.10 -21.15 -3.36
CA LYS A 165 0.69 -21.84 -2.32
C LYS A 165 0.43 -21.31 -0.91
N PHE A 166 -0.36 -20.27 -0.76
CA PHE A 166 -0.83 -19.71 0.50
C PHE A 166 -2.21 -20.28 0.85
N ASP A 167 -2.55 -20.26 2.13
CA ASP A 167 -3.83 -20.76 2.60
C ASP A 167 -4.98 -19.85 2.17
N GLU A 168 -4.76 -18.53 2.20
CA GLU A 168 -5.72 -17.52 1.74
C GLU A 168 -5.01 -16.41 0.97
N CYS A 169 -5.76 -15.75 0.09
CA CYS A 169 -5.36 -14.51 -0.57
C CYS A 169 -6.29 -13.38 -0.12
N TRP A 170 -5.75 -12.39 0.57
CA TRP A 170 -6.51 -11.23 1.03
C TRP A 170 -6.33 -10.07 0.04
N VAL A 171 -7.44 -9.59 -0.48
CA VAL A 171 -7.46 -8.48 -1.43
C VAL A 171 -7.93 -7.22 -0.71
N PRO A 172 -7.10 -6.16 -0.64
CA PRO A 172 -7.48 -4.90 -0.02
C PRO A 172 -8.40 -4.09 -0.94
N ASP A 173 -9.61 -4.56 -1.14
CA ASP A 173 -10.65 -3.98 -1.99
C ASP A 173 -12.02 -4.45 -1.53
N LEU A 174 -13.08 -3.84 -2.04
CA LEU A 174 -14.45 -4.29 -1.86
C LEU A 174 -14.75 -5.49 -2.76
N GLU A 175 -15.52 -6.43 -2.26
CA GLU A 175 -16.10 -7.49 -3.07
C GLU A 175 -17.18 -6.93 -4.03
N GLY A 176 -17.37 -7.58 -5.17
CA GLY A 176 -18.42 -7.22 -6.12
C GLY A 176 -17.99 -6.20 -7.17
N SER A 177 -18.99 -5.56 -7.81
CA SER A 177 -18.76 -4.68 -8.97
C SER A 177 -18.31 -3.27 -8.60
N GLN A 178 -18.74 -2.77 -7.45
CA GLN A 178 -18.32 -1.47 -6.92
C GLN A 178 -17.04 -1.63 -6.10
N ASN A 179 -15.91 -1.51 -6.76
CA ASN A 179 -14.59 -1.71 -6.18
C ASN A 179 -13.56 -0.77 -6.81
N LEU A 180 -12.40 -0.60 -6.17
CA LEU A 180 -11.33 0.28 -6.63
C LEU A 180 -10.47 -0.38 -7.71
N SER A 181 -10.07 -1.64 -7.52
CA SER A 181 -9.04 -2.31 -8.33
C SER A 181 -9.55 -2.83 -9.69
N GLY A 182 -10.86 -3.04 -9.82
CA GLY A 182 -11.45 -3.62 -11.02
C GLY A 182 -10.81 -4.97 -11.38
N LYS A 183 -10.49 -5.17 -12.66
CA LYS A 183 -9.88 -6.44 -13.13
C LYS A 183 -8.52 -6.76 -12.52
N LEU A 184 -7.87 -5.82 -11.80
CA LEU A 184 -6.63 -6.12 -11.10
C LEU A 184 -6.87 -7.10 -9.96
N GLY A 185 -7.81 -6.80 -9.06
CA GLY A 185 -8.10 -7.57 -7.86
C GLY A 185 -9.30 -8.53 -7.98
N HIS A 186 -9.97 -8.58 -9.14
CA HIS A 186 -11.17 -9.40 -9.32
C HIS A 186 -11.02 -10.36 -10.50
N LEU A 187 -11.32 -11.63 -10.24
CA LEU A 187 -11.31 -12.72 -11.22
C LEU A 187 -12.75 -13.19 -11.46
N LYS A 188 -13.12 -13.45 -12.71
CA LYS A 188 -14.44 -14.02 -13.03
C LYS A 188 -14.59 -15.42 -12.46
N ASN A 189 -13.54 -16.26 -12.57
CA ASN A 189 -13.48 -17.61 -12.03
C ASN A 189 -12.11 -17.79 -11.37
N SER A 190 -12.09 -18.30 -10.14
CA SER A 190 -10.86 -18.52 -9.38
C SER A 190 -10.94 -19.79 -8.55
N THR A 191 -9.82 -20.53 -8.50
CA THR A 191 -9.61 -21.62 -7.56
C THR A 191 -8.82 -21.14 -6.33
N LEU A 192 -8.50 -19.85 -6.23
CA LEU A 192 -7.85 -19.24 -5.08
C LEU A 192 -8.88 -19.01 -3.97
N ARG A 193 -8.49 -19.20 -2.73
CA ARG A 193 -9.29 -18.81 -1.56
C ARG A 193 -9.13 -17.31 -1.33
N ILE A 194 -9.94 -16.51 -2.02
CA ILE A 194 -9.89 -15.05 -1.98
C ILE A 194 -10.85 -14.55 -0.90
N LYS A 195 -10.37 -13.60 -0.08
CA LYS A 195 -11.16 -12.80 0.84
C LYS A 195 -10.90 -11.32 0.59
N TYR A 196 -11.93 -10.50 0.63
CA TYR A 196 -11.83 -9.06 0.40
C TYR A 196 -11.83 -8.31 1.73
N LEU A 197 -10.72 -7.57 2.00
CA LEU A 197 -10.51 -6.83 3.25
C LEU A 197 -11.18 -5.45 3.27
N GLY A 198 -11.78 -5.02 2.16
CA GLY A 198 -12.07 -3.60 1.98
C GLY A 198 -10.81 -2.76 1.74
N PRO A 199 -10.95 -1.47 1.42
CA PRO A 199 -9.83 -0.56 1.26
C PRO A 199 -9.05 -0.37 2.56
N LEU A 200 -7.74 -0.59 2.51
CA LEU A 200 -6.84 -0.44 3.65
C LEU A 200 -6.20 0.95 3.62
N SER A 201 -6.60 1.81 4.52
CA SER A 201 -5.94 3.09 4.78
C SER A 201 -5.52 3.19 6.24
N ARG A 202 -4.35 3.78 6.46
CA ARG A 202 -3.89 4.13 7.81
C ARG A 202 -4.49 5.43 8.32
N PHE A 203 -5.21 6.17 7.47
CA PHE A 203 -5.77 7.48 7.77
C PHE A 203 -7.22 7.38 8.24
N ASN A 204 -7.57 8.27 9.16
CA ASN A 204 -8.93 8.46 9.65
C ASN A 204 -9.46 9.83 9.23
N LYS A 205 -10.73 9.86 8.81
CA LYS A 205 -11.40 11.12 8.51
C LYS A 205 -11.58 11.92 9.80
N GLN A 206 -11.13 13.17 9.81
CA GLN A 206 -11.22 14.10 10.93
C GLN A 206 -11.79 15.43 10.44
N LEU A 207 -12.53 16.09 11.30
CA LEU A 207 -13.02 17.45 11.07
C LEU A 207 -11.96 18.43 11.58
N LEU A 208 -10.99 18.74 10.74
CA LEU A 208 -9.97 19.75 11.02
C LEU A 208 -10.29 21.04 10.26
N PRO A 209 -9.89 22.21 10.80
CA PRO A 209 -9.98 23.48 10.08
C PRO A 209 -9.24 23.38 8.73
N LYS A 210 -9.87 23.88 7.67
CA LYS A 210 -9.26 23.92 6.33
C LYS A 210 -8.09 24.89 6.30
N THR A 211 -6.95 24.44 5.82
CA THR A 211 -5.72 25.21 5.69
C THR A 211 -5.29 25.35 4.23
N TYR A 212 -5.56 24.30 3.45
CA TYR A 212 -5.14 24.22 2.07
C TYR A 212 -6.34 23.96 1.14
N ASP A 213 -6.42 24.71 0.05
CA ASP A 213 -7.41 24.46 -1.00
C ASP A 213 -6.99 23.27 -1.87
N LEU A 214 -5.67 23.00 -1.95
CA LEU A 214 -5.12 21.90 -2.74
C LEU A 214 -3.93 21.24 -2.04
N LEU A 215 -3.99 19.92 -1.90
CA LEU A 215 -2.85 19.06 -1.58
C LEU A 215 -2.33 18.41 -2.87
N ALA A 216 -1.12 18.75 -3.26
CA ALA A 216 -0.40 18.14 -4.37
C ALA A 216 0.67 17.17 -3.84
N MET A 217 0.50 15.87 -4.08
CA MET A 217 1.43 14.86 -3.59
C MET A 217 2.15 14.17 -4.74
N VAL A 218 3.48 14.29 -4.75
CA VAL A 218 4.35 13.64 -5.72
C VAL A 218 4.85 12.32 -5.14
N SER A 219 4.86 11.28 -5.97
CA SER A 219 5.39 9.96 -5.62
C SER A 219 5.88 9.22 -6.87
N GLY A 220 6.53 8.09 -6.64
CA GLY A 220 7.01 7.23 -7.73
C GLY A 220 8.53 7.26 -7.89
N PRO A 221 9.05 6.48 -8.85
CA PRO A 221 10.48 6.38 -9.09
C PRO A 221 11.02 7.58 -9.87
N GLU A 222 12.31 7.86 -9.68
CA GLU A 222 13.04 8.81 -10.54
C GLU A 222 13.21 8.24 -11.96
N PRO A 223 13.25 9.09 -12.99
CA PRO A 223 13.11 10.55 -12.98
C PRO A 223 11.65 11.04 -13.01
N GLN A 224 10.66 10.14 -13.04
CA GLN A 224 9.26 10.48 -13.22
C GLN A 224 8.67 11.24 -12.03
N ARG A 225 9.24 11.06 -10.84
CA ARG A 225 8.89 11.82 -9.64
C ARG A 225 9.28 13.30 -9.82
N GLU A 226 10.56 13.55 -10.13
CA GLU A 226 11.11 14.89 -10.32
C GLU A 226 10.42 15.64 -11.46
N MET A 227 10.22 14.99 -12.61
CA MET A 227 9.47 15.58 -13.73
C MET A 227 8.06 16.04 -13.37
N LEU A 228 7.36 15.35 -12.45
CA LEU A 228 6.05 15.79 -11.98
C LEU A 228 6.17 16.93 -10.97
N GLU A 229 7.18 16.89 -10.11
CA GLU A 229 7.49 17.99 -9.18
C GLU A 229 7.70 19.29 -9.95
N ASP A 230 8.49 19.27 -11.02
CA ASP A 230 8.76 20.47 -11.85
C ASP A 230 7.49 21.01 -12.51
N ILE A 231 6.66 20.11 -13.05
CA ILE A 231 5.35 20.51 -13.61
C ILE A 231 4.49 21.18 -12.53
N PHE A 232 4.45 20.63 -11.32
CA PHE A 232 3.65 21.18 -10.23
C PHE A 232 4.18 22.53 -9.77
N LYS A 233 5.48 22.72 -9.65
CA LYS A 233 6.09 24.01 -9.28
C LYS A 233 5.74 25.14 -10.27
N VAL A 234 5.57 24.80 -11.53
CA VAL A 234 5.17 25.78 -12.55
C VAL A 234 3.65 26.00 -12.56
N GLU A 235 2.88 24.93 -12.72
CA GLU A 235 1.45 25.00 -12.96
C GLU A 235 0.65 25.47 -11.72
N LEU A 236 1.06 25.02 -10.52
CA LEU A 236 0.31 25.29 -9.29
C LEU A 236 0.51 26.71 -8.77
N LYS A 237 1.50 27.47 -9.25
CA LYS A 237 1.59 28.94 -9.01
C LYS A 237 0.39 29.70 -9.56
N HIS A 238 -0.25 29.15 -10.60
CA HIS A 238 -1.46 29.74 -11.20
C HIS A 238 -2.76 29.29 -10.52
N PHE A 239 -2.68 28.43 -9.51
CA PHE A 239 -3.85 28.02 -8.73
C PHE A 239 -4.28 29.14 -7.78
N LYS A 240 -5.57 29.48 -7.79
CA LYS A 240 -6.13 30.46 -6.85
C LYS A 240 -6.42 29.78 -5.52
N GLY A 241 -5.62 30.04 -4.50
CA GLY A 241 -5.74 29.49 -3.16
C GLY A 241 -4.43 28.91 -2.64
N ASN A 242 -4.45 28.41 -1.41
CA ASN A 242 -3.29 27.87 -0.72
C ASN A 242 -3.01 26.42 -1.18
N VAL A 243 -1.81 26.18 -1.62
CA VAL A 243 -1.36 24.87 -2.11
C VAL A 243 -0.31 24.27 -1.17
N LEU A 244 -0.54 23.05 -0.73
CA LEU A 244 0.48 22.23 -0.09
C LEU A 244 1.07 21.26 -1.11
N LEU A 245 2.37 21.40 -1.40
CA LEU A 245 3.11 20.51 -2.29
C LEU A 245 4.03 19.59 -1.48
N ILE A 246 3.81 18.28 -1.53
CA ILE A 246 4.68 17.27 -0.92
C ILE A 246 5.48 16.58 -2.02
N LYS A 247 6.82 16.78 -2.01
CA LYS A 247 7.72 16.25 -3.05
C LYS A 247 7.91 14.74 -3.00
N GLY A 248 7.62 14.10 -1.84
CA GLY A 248 7.79 12.67 -1.65
C GLY A 248 9.24 12.20 -1.69
N LYS A 249 10.17 13.09 -1.36
CA LYS A 249 11.62 12.84 -1.31
C LYS A 249 12.04 12.69 0.14
N ILE A 250 12.18 11.46 0.63
CA ILE A 250 12.57 11.18 2.01
C ILE A 250 14.05 11.48 2.19
N GLU A 251 14.35 12.44 3.04
CA GLU A 251 15.68 12.90 3.40
C GLU A 251 15.89 12.83 4.92
N ASN A 252 17.11 13.05 5.39
CA ASN A 252 17.45 12.97 6.82
C ASN A 252 16.68 14.00 7.66
N LYS A 253 16.42 15.20 7.08
CA LYS A 253 15.63 16.26 7.73
C LYS A 253 14.47 16.65 6.84
N GLN A 254 13.35 16.94 7.48
CA GLN A 254 12.20 17.56 6.81
C GLN A 254 12.55 19.04 6.55
N THR A 255 12.23 19.50 5.35
CA THR A 255 12.41 20.89 4.93
C THR A 255 11.07 21.46 4.50
N ILE A 256 10.86 22.75 4.82
CA ILE A 256 9.69 23.52 4.43
C ILE A 256 10.17 24.73 3.65
N GLU A 257 9.57 24.96 2.50
CA GLU A 257 9.87 26.05 1.60
C GLU A 257 8.54 26.77 1.22
N LYS A 258 8.54 28.08 1.14
CA LYS A 258 7.41 28.85 0.65
C LYS A 258 7.79 29.53 -0.65
N ASP A 259 6.91 29.40 -1.66
CA ASP A 259 7.06 30.02 -2.98
C ASP A 259 5.68 30.52 -3.46
N GLY A 260 5.39 31.78 -3.17
CA GLY A 260 4.07 32.38 -3.44
C GLY A 260 2.97 31.69 -2.64
N ASN A 261 1.99 31.13 -3.35
CA ASN A 261 0.87 30.38 -2.77
C ASN A 261 1.22 28.92 -2.42
N LEU A 262 2.46 28.48 -2.71
CA LEU A 262 2.92 27.12 -2.45
C LEU A 262 3.62 27.02 -1.09
N THR A 263 3.19 26.09 -0.24
CA THR A 263 3.96 25.58 0.88
C THR A 263 4.50 24.19 0.47
N ILE A 264 5.83 24.05 0.43
CA ILE A 264 6.48 22.90 -0.17
C ILE A 264 7.22 22.12 0.91
N TYR A 265 6.88 20.85 1.06
CA TYR A 265 7.59 19.90 1.93
C TYR A 265 8.37 18.90 1.09
N ASN A 266 9.59 18.57 1.49
CA ASN A 266 10.32 17.47 0.86
C ASN A 266 9.61 16.13 1.10
N TYR A 267 9.07 15.87 2.30
CA TYR A 267 8.21 14.72 2.61
C TYR A 267 7.32 15.02 3.83
N MET A 268 6.24 14.27 3.96
CA MET A 268 5.41 14.16 5.16
C MET A 268 5.07 12.70 5.44
N MET A 269 4.90 12.34 6.71
CA MET A 269 4.56 10.97 7.14
C MET A 269 3.65 10.98 8.37
N GLY A 270 3.10 9.80 8.70
CA GLY A 270 2.32 9.60 9.93
C GLY A 270 1.16 10.58 10.07
N LYS A 271 1.00 11.11 11.28
CA LYS A 271 -0.08 12.03 11.64
C LYS A 271 -0.05 13.34 10.86
N GLU A 272 1.14 13.88 10.59
CA GLU A 272 1.28 15.13 9.82
C GLU A 272 0.69 15.01 8.41
N LEU A 273 0.93 13.87 7.73
CA LEU A 273 0.36 13.62 6.42
C LEU A 273 -1.15 13.38 6.48
N GLU A 274 -1.64 12.68 7.50
CA GLU A 274 -3.08 12.52 7.75
C GLU A 274 -3.78 13.85 7.93
N ASP A 275 -3.19 14.75 8.74
CA ASP A 275 -3.72 16.08 8.99
C ASP A 275 -3.70 16.93 7.71
N ALA A 276 -2.62 16.86 6.93
CA ALA A 276 -2.53 17.53 5.64
C ALA A 276 -3.66 17.11 4.68
N PHE A 277 -3.98 15.83 4.61
CA PHE A 277 -5.14 15.35 3.85
C PHE A 277 -6.46 15.89 4.40
N ASN A 278 -6.65 15.83 5.73
CA ASN A 278 -7.89 16.27 6.36
C ASN A 278 -8.10 17.78 6.23
N GLN A 279 -7.05 18.59 6.30
CA GLN A 279 -7.04 20.04 6.16
C GLN A 279 -7.14 20.54 4.71
N SER A 280 -7.12 19.64 3.72
CA SER A 280 -7.16 20.00 2.30
C SER A 280 -8.53 19.73 1.68
N ASP A 281 -8.96 20.56 0.74
CA ASP A 281 -10.22 20.38 0.01
C ASP A 281 -10.09 19.44 -1.17
N LEU A 282 -9.01 19.54 -1.93
CA LEU A 282 -8.75 18.78 -3.14
C LEU A 282 -7.39 18.10 -3.06
N VAL A 283 -7.29 16.87 -3.58
CA VAL A 283 -6.05 16.13 -3.68
C VAL A 283 -5.66 15.93 -5.14
N ILE A 284 -4.40 16.22 -5.48
CA ILE A 284 -3.80 15.84 -6.75
C ILE A 284 -2.61 14.91 -6.51
N SER A 285 -2.59 13.75 -7.18
CA SER A 285 -1.55 12.74 -6.95
C SER A 285 -1.40 11.77 -8.11
N ARG A 286 -0.44 10.85 -7.98
CA ARG A 286 -0.38 9.63 -8.79
C ARG A 286 -1.58 8.73 -8.48
N SER A 287 -2.04 7.96 -9.47
CA SER A 287 -3.09 6.94 -9.30
C SER A 287 -2.53 5.62 -8.78
N GLY A 288 -1.68 5.67 -7.75
CA GLY A 288 -1.21 4.49 -7.04
C GLY A 288 -2.31 3.90 -6.15
N TYR A 289 -2.38 2.57 -6.07
CA TYR A 289 -3.51 1.90 -5.42
C TYR A 289 -3.68 2.29 -3.94
N THR A 290 -2.57 2.43 -3.20
CA THR A 290 -2.61 2.87 -1.79
C THR A 290 -3.20 4.28 -1.66
N THR A 291 -2.79 5.21 -2.53
CA THR A 291 -3.34 6.57 -2.54
C THR A 291 -4.84 6.56 -2.88
N LEU A 292 -5.30 5.68 -3.78
CA LEU A 292 -6.73 5.54 -4.06
C LEU A 292 -7.51 5.09 -2.81
N MET A 293 -6.96 4.15 -2.04
CA MET A 293 -7.58 3.72 -0.78
C MET A 293 -7.61 4.85 0.26
N ASP A 294 -6.53 5.64 0.37
CA ASP A 294 -6.47 6.79 1.29
C ASP A 294 -7.50 7.87 0.90
N VAL A 295 -7.56 8.22 -0.39
CA VAL A 295 -8.55 9.19 -0.93
C VAL A 295 -9.97 8.69 -0.72
N ALA A 296 -10.25 7.40 -0.97
CA ALA A 296 -11.56 6.80 -0.74
C ALA A 296 -11.95 6.83 0.73
N LYS A 297 -11.05 6.43 1.63
CA LYS A 297 -11.28 6.43 3.09
C LYS A 297 -11.59 7.80 3.64
N LEU A 298 -10.86 8.82 3.18
CA LEU A 298 -11.04 10.19 3.61
C LEU A 298 -12.18 10.92 2.89
N GLY A 299 -12.71 10.33 1.80
CA GLY A 299 -13.78 10.92 0.99
C GLY A 299 -13.36 12.22 0.30
N LYS A 300 -12.07 12.36 -0.05
CA LYS A 300 -11.55 13.59 -0.66
C LYS A 300 -11.82 13.63 -2.16
N PRO A 301 -12.26 14.79 -2.70
CA PRO A 301 -12.19 15.05 -4.13
C PRO A 301 -10.75 14.90 -4.63
N ALA A 302 -10.56 14.29 -5.78
CA ALA A 302 -9.20 14.03 -6.26
C ALA A 302 -9.05 14.17 -7.78
N PHE A 303 -7.84 14.50 -8.22
CA PHE A 303 -7.39 14.48 -9.61
C PHE A 303 -6.15 13.59 -9.74
N PHE A 304 -6.11 12.69 -10.73
CA PHE A 304 -5.03 11.73 -10.84
C PHE A 304 -4.15 11.92 -12.08
N ILE A 305 -2.83 11.78 -11.87
CA ILE A 305 -1.81 11.85 -12.92
C ILE A 305 -0.99 10.54 -12.88
N PRO A 306 -1.36 9.52 -13.69
CA PRO A 306 -0.64 8.25 -13.70
C PRO A 306 0.82 8.42 -14.13
N THR A 307 1.72 7.68 -13.50
CA THR A 307 3.14 7.63 -13.87
C THR A 307 3.30 7.09 -15.30
N PRO A 308 4.01 7.80 -16.19
CA PRO A 308 4.34 7.29 -17.52
C PRO A 308 5.01 5.91 -17.45
N GLY A 309 4.55 4.97 -18.28
CA GLY A 309 5.10 3.60 -18.27
C GLY A 309 4.45 2.63 -17.29
N GLN A 310 3.78 3.06 -16.24
CA GLN A 310 3.12 2.18 -15.27
C GLN A 310 1.70 1.76 -15.73
N PHE A 311 1.55 0.49 -16.11
CA PHE A 311 0.28 -0.04 -16.65
C PHE A 311 -0.85 -0.04 -15.61
N GLU A 312 -0.54 -0.38 -14.37
CA GLU A 312 -1.49 -0.36 -13.26
C GLU A 312 -2.09 1.04 -13.07
N GLN A 313 -1.25 2.05 -12.89
CA GLN A 313 -1.72 3.41 -12.65
C GLN A 313 -2.53 3.97 -13.84
N LYS A 314 -2.08 3.69 -15.08
CA LYS A 314 -2.84 4.05 -16.28
C LYS A 314 -4.22 3.38 -16.32
N TYR A 315 -4.29 2.12 -15.94
CA TYR A 315 -5.54 1.38 -15.88
C TYR A 315 -6.47 1.95 -14.80
N LEU A 316 -5.97 2.17 -13.59
CA LEU A 316 -6.74 2.71 -12.47
C LEU A 316 -7.28 4.11 -12.81
N ALA A 317 -6.44 5.01 -13.30
CA ALA A 317 -6.86 6.35 -13.73
C ALA A 317 -7.96 6.31 -14.81
N LYS A 318 -7.80 5.44 -15.83
CA LYS A 318 -8.82 5.25 -16.88
C LYS A 318 -10.13 4.70 -16.32
N ARG A 319 -10.04 3.74 -15.38
CA ARG A 319 -11.20 3.14 -14.72
C ARG A 319 -11.98 4.18 -13.94
N LEU A 320 -11.31 4.93 -13.05
CA LEU A 320 -11.94 5.97 -12.22
C LEU A 320 -12.62 7.04 -13.09
N LYS A 321 -11.96 7.46 -14.16
CA LYS A 321 -12.55 8.42 -15.10
C LYS A 321 -13.79 7.85 -15.80
N LYS A 322 -13.76 6.58 -16.24
CA LYS A 322 -14.92 5.91 -16.87
C LYS A 322 -16.09 5.77 -15.91
N MET A 323 -15.83 5.52 -14.63
CA MET A 323 -16.84 5.39 -13.57
C MET A 323 -17.33 6.75 -13.04
N LYS A 324 -16.86 7.87 -13.57
CA LYS A 324 -17.11 9.23 -13.09
C LYS A 324 -16.73 9.46 -11.62
N LEU A 325 -15.73 8.73 -11.11
CA LEU A 325 -15.28 8.86 -9.73
C LEU A 325 -14.19 9.92 -9.53
N ALA A 326 -13.28 10.06 -10.49
CA ALA A 326 -12.25 11.10 -10.47
C ALA A 326 -11.71 11.38 -11.88
N PRO A 327 -11.41 12.65 -12.22
CA PRO A 327 -10.75 12.99 -13.45
C PRO A 327 -9.26 12.61 -13.43
N ALA A 328 -8.69 12.43 -14.61
CA ALA A 328 -7.28 12.14 -14.77
C ALA A 328 -6.75 12.63 -16.12
N CYS A 329 -5.45 12.94 -16.17
CA CYS A 329 -4.75 13.24 -17.41
C CYS A 329 -3.35 12.64 -17.46
N LYS A 330 -2.74 12.61 -18.67
CA LYS A 330 -1.32 12.25 -18.81
C LYS A 330 -0.44 13.35 -18.21
N GLN A 331 0.70 13.00 -17.64
CA GLN A 331 1.62 13.94 -16.97
C GLN A 331 1.96 15.17 -17.82
N HIS A 332 2.42 14.99 -19.07
CA HIS A 332 2.77 16.10 -19.97
C HIS A 332 1.57 16.93 -20.47
N LYS A 333 0.34 16.51 -20.15
CA LYS A 333 -0.90 17.25 -20.49
C LYS A 333 -1.54 17.92 -19.28
N PHE A 334 -0.87 17.88 -18.13
CA PHE A 334 -1.38 18.53 -16.95
C PHE A 334 -1.25 20.06 -17.11
N LYS A 335 -2.34 20.72 -16.81
CA LYS A 335 -2.50 22.16 -16.65
C LYS A 335 -3.45 22.40 -15.49
N VAL A 336 -3.23 23.44 -14.70
CA VAL A 336 -3.99 23.72 -13.48
C VAL A 336 -5.49 23.89 -13.75
N GLU A 337 -5.87 24.42 -14.91
CA GLU A 337 -7.28 24.60 -15.31
C GLU A 337 -8.06 23.28 -15.38
N LYS A 338 -7.37 22.16 -15.55
CA LYS A 338 -8.02 20.83 -15.56
C LYS A 338 -8.63 20.46 -14.21
N LEU A 339 -8.19 21.07 -13.13
CA LEU A 339 -8.75 20.85 -11.80
C LEU A 339 -10.22 21.30 -11.71
N LYS A 340 -10.64 22.25 -12.56
CA LYS A 340 -12.05 22.69 -12.70
C LYS A 340 -13.01 21.55 -13.09
N GLN A 341 -12.48 20.40 -13.56
CA GLN A 341 -13.30 19.23 -13.90
C GLN A 341 -13.70 18.40 -12.65
N VAL A 342 -13.00 18.57 -11.51
CA VAL A 342 -13.19 17.71 -10.33
C VAL A 342 -14.64 17.75 -9.82
N PRO A 343 -15.33 18.89 -9.73
CA PRO A 343 -16.73 18.93 -9.27
C PRO A 343 -17.72 18.14 -10.15
N ASN A 344 -17.34 17.77 -11.37
CA ASN A 344 -18.17 16.96 -12.29
C ASN A 344 -18.03 15.45 -12.05
N TYR A 345 -17.37 15.03 -10.96
CA TYR A 345 -17.13 13.64 -10.62
C TYR A 345 -17.63 13.34 -9.20
N ASP A 346 -18.12 12.13 -8.98
CA ASP A 346 -18.83 11.72 -7.76
C ASP A 346 -17.90 11.50 -6.55
N GLY A 347 -16.57 11.41 -6.79
CA GLY A 347 -15.59 11.07 -5.75
C GLY A 347 -15.55 9.58 -5.39
N LEU A 348 -14.60 9.22 -4.53
CA LEU A 348 -14.35 7.82 -4.14
C LEU A 348 -14.92 7.49 -2.75
N GLY A 349 -15.51 8.43 -2.03
CA GLY A 349 -15.85 8.27 -0.61
C GLY A 349 -16.78 7.12 -0.31
N HIS A 350 -17.73 6.80 -1.17
CA HIS A 350 -18.65 5.67 -1.02
C HIS A 350 -17.94 4.30 -1.07
N LEU A 351 -16.77 4.22 -1.69
CA LEU A 351 -15.94 3.01 -1.74
C LEU A 351 -15.02 2.85 -0.53
N GLY A 352 -14.82 3.90 0.28
CA GLY A 352 -13.93 3.90 1.44
C GLY A 352 -14.61 3.69 2.79
N ASN A 353 -15.93 3.80 2.86
CA ASN A 353 -16.68 3.85 4.12
C ASN A 353 -17.16 2.48 4.63
N GLN A 354 -16.82 1.38 3.98
CA GLN A 354 -17.21 0.05 4.47
C GLN A 354 -16.32 -0.34 5.65
N TRP A 355 -16.98 -0.71 6.75
CA TRP A 355 -16.31 -1.24 7.94
C TRP A 355 -15.89 -2.69 7.68
N VAL A 356 -14.65 -3.02 8.06
CA VAL A 356 -14.08 -4.35 7.94
C VAL A 356 -13.88 -4.93 9.33
N ASN A 357 -14.46 -6.07 9.60
CA ASN A 357 -14.19 -6.82 10.83
C ASN A 357 -12.94 -7.69 10.62
N PHE A 358 -11.79 -7.19 11.04
CA PHE A 358 -10.53 -7.94 10.92
C PHE A 358 -10.52 -9.23 11.73
N SER A 359 -11.24 -9.29 12.87
CA SER A 359 -11.28 -10.48 13.73
C SER A 359 -11.77 -11.72 12.98
N ASP A 360 -12.65 -11.57 11.98
CA ASP A 360 -13.10 -12.69 11.15
C ASP A 360 -12.00 -13.27 10.26
N PHE A 361 -11.07 -12.43 9.84
CA PHE A 361 -9.89 -12.86 9.07
C PHE A 361 -8.85 -13.54 9.97
N PHE A 362 -8.71 -13.08 11.21
CA PHE A 362 -7.74 -13.61 12.17
C PHE A 362 -8.12 -14.95 12.79
N LYS A 363 -9.35 -15.42 12.58
CA LYS A 363 -9.77 -16.79 12.96
C LYS A 363 -8.93 -17.89 12.29
N LEU A 364 -8.20 -17.57 11.22
CA LEU A 364 -7.28 -18.48 10.56
C LEU A 364 -6.07 -18.83 11.44
N PHE A 365 -5.69 -17.93 12.33
CA PHE A 365 -4.54 -18.02 13.23
C PHE A 365 -4.97 -18.45 14.64
#